data_df53b78f77c2976791ebc4c81de3a149
#
_entry.id   df53b78f77c2976791ebc4c81de3a149
#
_cell.length_a   1.000
_cell.length_b   1.000
_cell.length_c   1.000
_cell.angle_alpha   90.00
_cell.angle_beta   90.00
_cell.angle_gamma   90.00
#
_symmetry.space_group_name_H-M   'P 1'
#
loop_
_entity.id
_entity.type
_entity.pdbx_description
1 polymer ?
#
loop_
_entity_poly.entity_id
_entity_poly.type
_entity_poly.pdbx_seq_one_letter_code
_entity_poly.pdbx_strand_id
1 'polypeptide(L)'
;MEPSSYVLRGNRVAPMSMIDVRNHAINFTLFFDLNKMKKKRKLDLVFEKLSEFGIVLSIIEDKTWEKMTYGLTTGHYDPNTLTISVPNKIYELACEGEREALFVLFHELGHLVLGHRAVLHNSKKPPQEIEDAEWQADTFAEVVLSEIGFYMNQLAFDFL
;
A
#
# COMPACT_ATOMS: atom_id res chain seq x y z
N MET A 1 -6.43 -26.49 -24.25
CA MET A 1 -6.44 -25.06 -23.86
C MET A 1 -5.48 -24.84 -22.72
N GLU A 2 -4.49 -24.04 -22.94
CA GLU A 2 -3.55 -23.74 -21.88
C GLU A 2 -4.17 -22.72 -20.93
N PRO A 3 -4.07 -22.93 -19.62
CA PRO A 3 -4.53 -21.93 -18.68
C PRO A 3 -3.68 -20.67 -18.82
N SER A 4 -4.32 -19.52 -18.82
CA SER A 4 -3.59 -18.27 -18.76
C SER A 4 -2.81 -18.26 -17.44
N SER A 5 -1.50 -18.28 -17.54
CA SER A 5 -0.66 -18.24 -16.35
C SER A 5 -0.43 -16.80 -15.93
N TYR A 6 -0.97 -16.43 -14.79
CA TYR A 6 -0.67 -15.17 -14.16
C TYR A 6 0.78 -15.19 -13.63
N VAL A 7 1.51 -14.13 -13.86
CA VAL A 7 2.88 -14.01 -13.35
C VAL A 7 2.84 -13.12 -12.11
N LEU A 8 3.26 -13.67 -10.97
CA LEU A 8 3.32 -12.92 -9.73
C LEU A 8 4.31 -11.76 -9.82
N ARG A 9 3.91 -10.59 -9.34
CA ARG A 9 4.80 -9.44 -9.20
C ARG A 9 5.50 -9.45 -7.85
N GLY A 10 4.90 -10.08 -6.85
CA GLY A 10 5.44 -10.18 -5.51
C GLY A 10 5.29 -11.59 -4.97
N ASN A 11 5.26 -11.70 -3.65
CA ASN A 11 5.10 -12.98 -2.97
C ASN A 11 3.71 -13.55 -3.23
N ARG A 12 3.65 -14.87 -3.31
CA ARG A 12 2.37 -15.58 -3.32
C ARG A 12 1.85 -15.65 -1.90
N VAL A 13 0.64 -15.12 -1.70
CA VAL A 13 -0.01 -15.05 -0.38
C VAL A 13 -1.37 -15.74 -0.46
N ALA A 14 -2.04 -15.86 0.67
CA ALA A 14 -3.41 -16.39 0.70
C ALA A 14 -4.29 -15.58 -0.25
N PRO A 15 -5.14 -16.25 -1.05
CA PRO A 15 -5.99 -15.52 -1.98
C PRO A 15 -6.96 -14.62 -1.26
N MET A 16 -7.19 -13.43 -1.83
CA MET A 16 -8.12 -12.46 -1.29
C MET A 16 -8.85 -11.79 -2.44
N SER A 17 -10.18 -11.90 -2.43
CA SER A 17 -10.99 -11.31 -3.49
C SER A 17 -10.92 -9.79 -3.46
N MET A 18 -11.28 -9.16 -4.59
CA MET A 18 -11.40 -7.71 -4.68
C MET A 18 -12.30 -7.15 -3.57
N ILE A 19 -13.42 -7.81 -3.30
CA ILE A 19 -14.38 -7.39 -2.28
C ILE A 19 -13.74 -7.43 -0.88
N ASP A 20 -12.98 -8.48 -0.59
CA ASP A 20 -12.32 -8.62 0.72
C ASP A 20 -11.25 -7.55 0.91
N VAL A 21 -10.42 -7.31 -0.10
CA VAL A 21 -9.42 -6.25 -0.03
C VAL A 21 -10.09 -4.90 0.18
N ARG A 22 -11.16 -4.64 -0.56
CA ARG A 22 -11.93 -3.40 -0.44
C ARG A 22 -12.47 -3.22 0.97
N ASN A 23 -13.03 -4.28 1.57
CA ASN A 23 -13.57 -4.21 2.92
C ASN A 23 -12.48 -3.86 3.94
N HIS A 24 -11.30 -4.45 3.82
CA HIS A 24 -10.17 -4.10 4.68
C HIS A 24 -9.76 -2.64 4.50
N ALA A 25 -9.71 -2.17 3.26
CA ALA A 25 -9.34 -0.78 2.97
C ALA A 25 -10.35 0.21 3.54
N ILE A 26 -11.64 -0.08 3.38
CA ILE A 26 -12.70 0.77 3.93
C ILE A 26 -12.65 0.79 5.46
N ASN A 27 -12.49 -0.37 6.09
CA ASN A 27 -12.37 -0.46 7.54
C ASN A 27 -11.16 0.31 8.06
N PHE A 28 -10.03 0.23 7.35
CA PHE A 28 -8.83 1.00 7.67
C PHE A 28 -9.12 2.50 7.60
N THR A 29 -9.77 2.94 6.53
CA THR A 29 -10.11 4.35 6.32
C THR A 29 -11.00 4.87 7.45
N LEU A 30 -12.00 4.09 7.86
CA LEU A 30 -12.90 4.46 8.95
C LEU A 30 -12.19 4.47 10.31
N PHE A 31 -11.37 3.46 10.57
CA PHE A 31 -10.68 3.33 11.84
C PHE A 31 -9.73 4.50 12.11
N PHE A 32 -9.04 4.98 11.09
CA PHE A 32 -8.11 6.09 11.21
C PHE A 32 -8.72 7.44 10.85
N ASP A 33 -10.04 7.52 10.65
CA ASP A 33 -10.74 8.76 10.30
C ASP A 33 -10.11 9.48 9.10
N LEU A 34 -9.68 8.72 8.09
CA LEU A 34 -8.97 9.30 6.94
C LEU A 34 -9.87 10.24 6.13
N ASN A 35 -11.19 10.08 6.19
CA ASN A 35 -12.11 10.99 5.54
C ASN A 35 -11.94 12.43 6.02
N LYS A 36 -11.54 12.62 7.28
CA LYS A 36 -11.29 13.94 7.85
C LYS A 36 -9.98 14.52 7.38
N MET A 37 -9.07 13.69 6.86
CA MET A 37 -7.80 14.14 6.30
C MET A 37 -7.95 14.80 4.94
N LYS A 38 -9.05 14.52 4.25
CA LYS A 38 -9.32 15.02 2.91
C LYS A 38 -9.09 16.52 2.75
N LYS A 39 -9.42 17.31 3.79
CA LYS A 39 -9.28 18.76 3.78
C LYS A 39 -7.96 19.27 4.41
N LYS A 40 -7.40 18.54 5.34
CA LYS A 40 -6.28 19.02 6.15
C LYS A 40 -4.98 18.25 5.93
N ARG A 41 -5.04 17.10 5.25
CA ARG A 41 -3.87 16.28 4.87
C ARG A 41 -2.89 16.04 6.02
N LYS A 42 -3.41 15.70 7.21
CA LYS A 42 -2.60 15.48 8.41
C LYS A 42 -2.13 14.04 8.49
N LEU A 43 -1.29 13.67 7.55
CA LEU A 43 -0.73 12.32 7.46
C LEU A 43 0.10 11.95 8.70
N ASP A 44 0.80 12.93 9.26
CA ASP A 44 1.58 12.75 10.48
C ASP A 44 0.74 12.23 11.64
N LEU A 45 -0.51 12.70 11.77
CA LEU A 45 -1.41 12.23 12.83
C LEU A 45 -1.77 10.75 12.65
N VAL A 46 -1.90 10.30 11.40
CA VAL A 46 -2.18 8.89 11.12
C VAL A 46 -1.01 8.03 11.59
N PHE A 47 0.22 8.44 11.30
CA PHE A 47 1.39 7.68 11.71
C PHE A 47 1.64 7.75 13.21
N GLU A 48 1.29 8.85 13.88
CA GLU A 48 1.29 8.90 15.33
C GLU A 48 0.34 7.86 15.93
N LYS A 49 -0.86 7.77 15.38
CA LYS A 49 -1.85 6.77 15.82
C LYS A 49 -1.38 5.35 15.54
N LEU A 50 -0.78 5.13 14.37
CA LEU A 50 -0.21 3.84 14.00
C LEU A 50 0.89 3.41 14.98
N SER A 51 1.70 4.34 15.46
CA SER A 51 2.78 4.04 16.41
C SER A 51 2.26 3.47 17.73
N GLU A 52 1.04 3.79 18.11
CA GLU A 52 0.42 3.23 19.30
C GLU A 52 0.19 1.72 19.17
N PHE A 53 0.13 1.22 17.94
CA PHE A 53 -0.02 -0.21 17.64
C PHE A 53 1.31 -0.89 17.31
N GLY A 54 2.43 -0.21 17.54
CA GLY A 54 3.75 -0.77 17.28
C GLY A 54 4.19 -0.66 15.82
N ILE A 55 3.47 0.09 15.01
CA ILE A 55 3.81 0.30 13.61
C ILE A 55 4.74 1.50 13.51
N VAL A 56 5.89 1.31 12.86
CA VAL A 56 6.93 2.33 12.75
C VAL A 56 7.01 2.84 11.33
N LEU A 57 7.05 4.16 11.18
CA LEU A 57 7.39 4.80 9.91
C LEU A 57 8.84 5.24 9.99
N SER A 58 9.67 4.73 9.07
CA SER A 58 11.07 5.11 8.95
C SER A 58 11.26 5.96 7.71
N ILE A 59 11.62 7.22 7.92
CA ILE A 59 11.87 8.16 6.83
C ILE A 59 13.38 8.18 6.59
N ILE A 60 13.80 7.80 5.40
CA ILE A 60 15.22 7.63 5.07
C ILE A 60 15.66 8.75 4.15
N GLU A 61 16.84 9.30 4.40
CA GLU A 61 17.42 10.32 3.54
C GLU A 61 17.50 9.82 2.09
N ASP A 62 17.15 10.68 1.13
CA ASP A 62 17.01 10.29 -0.27
C ASP A 62 18.29 9.67 -0.85
N LYS A 63 19.45 10.22 -0.53
CA LYS A 63 20.72 9.67 -1.01
C LYS A 63 21.01 8.30 -0.44
N THR A 64 20.70 8.11 0.84
CA THR A 64 20.86 6.81 1.50
C THR A 64 19.90 5.79 0.92
N TRP A 65 18.67 6.20 0.66
CA TRP A 65 17.68 5.34 0.02
C TRP A 65 18.15 4.85 -1.34
N GLU A 66 18.65 5.77 -2.15
CA GLU A 66 19.15 5.43 -3.50
C GLU A 66 20.32 4.45 -3.43
N LYS A 67 21.23 4.63 -2.49
CA LYS A 67 22.36 3.69 -2.30
C LYS A 67 21.90 2.31 -1.87
N MET A 68 20.88 2.25 -1.00
CA MET A 68 20.36 0.98 -0.47
C MET A 68 19.54 0.22 -1.51
N THR A 69 18.80 0.92 -2.34
CA THR A 69 17.81 0.32 -3.24
C THR A 69 18.17 0.42 -4.71
N TYR A 70 19.20 1.19 -5.06
CA TYR A 70 19.58 1.49 -6.44
C TYR A 70 18.43 2.11 -7.24
N GLY A 71 17.51 2.81 -6.56
CA GLY A 71 16.35 3.41 -7.21
C GLY A 71 15.29 2.42 -7.70
N LEU A 72 15.38 1.16 -7.28
CA LEU A 72 14.47 0.11 -7.75
C LEU A 72 13.13 0.11 -7.07
N THR A 73 13.00 0.76 -5.92
CA THR A 73 11.74 0.82 -5.17
C THR A 73 11.56 2.18 -4.51
N THR A 74 10.32 2.56 -4.25
CA THR A 74 9.97 3.83 -3.61
C THR A 74 9.44 3.66 -2.19
N GLY A 75 9.28 2.42 -1.74
CA GLY A 75 8.84 2.12 -0.38
C GLY A 75 9.16 0.67 -0.04
N HIS A 76 9.10 0.37 1.25
CA HIS A 76 9.38 -0.98 1.74
C HIS A 76 8.62 -1.24 3.03
N TYR A 77 8.13 -2.47 3.20
CA TYR A 77 7.52 -2.93 4.42
C TYR A 77 8.26 -4.15 4.96
N ASP A 78 8.66 -4.09 6.24
CA ASP A 78 9.28 -5.21 6.94
C ASP A 78 8.25 -5.80 7.93
N PRO A 79 7.73 -7.01 7.67
CA PRO A 79 6.74 -7.61 8.55
C PRO A 79 7.30 -8.05 9.90
N ASN A 80 8.60 -8.24 10.00
CA ASN A 80 9.21 -8.69 11.25
C ASN A 80 9.27 -7.56 12.29
N THR A 81 9.42 -6.33 11.84
CA THR A 81 9.54 -5.16 12.71
C THR A 81 8.34 -4.22 12.60
N LEU A 82 7.37 -4.54 11.76
CA LEU A 82 6.22 -3.70 11.45
C LEU A 82 6.65 -2.29 11.03
N THR A 83 7.72 -2.21 10.23
CA THR A 83 8.30 -0.95 9.81
C THR A 83 8.02 -0.69 8.34
N ILE A 84 7.48 0.49 8.08
CA ILE A 84 7.31 1.02 6.73
C ILE A 84 8.42 2.04 6.51
N SER A 85 9.21 1.84 5.46
CA SER A 85 10.32 2.74 5.12
C SER A 85 10.04 3.43 3.79
N VAL A 86 10.27 4.72 3.74
CA VAL A 86 10.14 5.51 2.50
C VAL A 86 11.25 6.56 2.46
N PRO A 87 11.67 7.01 1.26
CA PRO A 87 12.59 8.13 1.18
C PRO A 87 11.90 9.43 1.60
N ASN A 88 12.68 10.35 2.13
CA ASN A 88 12.18 11.62 2.64
C ASN A 88 11.32 12.37 1.62
N LYS A 89 11.73 12.37 0.36
CA LYS A 89 10.98 13.06 -0.70
C LYS A 89 9.55 12.52 -0.83
N ILE A 90 9.38 11.20 -0.75
CA ILE A 90 8.05 10.58 -0.83
C ILE A 90 7.20 11.02 0.37
N TYR A 91 7.77 11.01 1.56
CA TYR A 91 7.03 11.44 2.74
C TYR A 91 6.59 12.90 2.65
N GLU A 92 7.49 13.78 2.23
CA GLU A 92 7.16 15.20 2.06
C GLU A 92 6.04 15.42 1.05
N LEU A 93 6.12 14.76 -0.11
CA LEU A 93 5.09 14.86 -1.13
C LEU A 93 3.75 14.31 -0.64
N ALA A 94 3.77 13.21 0.12
CA ALA A 94 2.56 12.64 0.69
C ALA A 94 1.91 13.61 1.70
N CYS A 95 2.72 14.29 2.52
CA CYS A 95 2.24 15.30 3.46
C CYS A 95 1.60 16.50 2.73
N GLU A 96 2.07 16.79 1.52
CA GLU A 96 1.47 17.81 0.66
C GLU A 96 0.21 17.31 -0.05
N GLY A 97 -0.11 16.01 0.11
CA GLY A 97 -1.28 15.40 -0.50
C GLY A 97 -1.10 14.99 -1.95
N GLU A 98 0.13 14.81 -2.38
CA GLU A 98 0.41 14.35 -3.73
C GLU A 98 0.00 12.88 -3.87
N ARG A 99 -0.83 12.58 -4.88
CA ARG A 99 -1.49 11.27 -5.02
C ARG A 99 -0.51 10.10 -5.10
N GLU A 100 0.50 10.23 -5.94
CA GLU A 100 1.44 9.12 -6.17
C GLU A 100 2.24 8.79 -4.93
N ALA A 101 2.61 9.80 -4.15
CA ALA A 101 3.33 9.60 -2.90
C ALA A 101 2.43 8.96 -1.83
N LEU A 102 1.17 9.40 -1.76
CA LEU A 102 0.18 8.77 -0.88
C LEU A 102 -0.04 7.30 -1.28
N PHE A 103 -0.08 7.02 -2.59
CA PHE A 103 -0.20 5.65 -3.07
C PHE A 103 0.92 4.77 -2.53
N VAL A 104 2.16 5.24 -2.57
CA VAL A 104 3.30 4.48 -2.03
C VAL A 104 3.08 4.12 -0.56
N LEU A 105 2.69 5.10 0.26
CA LEU A 105 2.46 4.86 1.68
C LEU A 105 1.30 3.91 1.94
N PHE A 106 0.19 4.09 1.25
CA PHE A 106 -0.97 3.21 1.43
C PHE A 106 -0.73 1.82 0.86
N HIS A 107 0.10 1.69 -0.17
CA HIS A 107 0.52 0.39 -0.68
C HIS A 107 1.30 -0.38 0.40
N GLU A 108 2.29 0.27 1.02
CA GLU A 108 3.06 -0.38 2.08
C GLU A 108 2.19 -0.68 3.31
N LEU A 109 1.28 0.22 3.67
CA LEU A 109 0.29 -0.05 4.71
C LEU A 109 -0.63 -1.20 4.33
N GLY A 110 -0.93 -1.35 3.04
CA GLY A 110 -1.70 -2.48 2.55
C GLY A 110 -1.03 -3.82 2.85
N HIS A 111 0.26 -3.92 2.60
CA HIS A 111 1.01 -5.13 2.98
C HIS A 111 0.87 -5.44 4.47
N LEU A 112 0.93 -4.41 5.30
CA LEU A 112 0.81 -4.56 6.74
C LEU A 112 -0.59 -4.99 7.16
N VAL A 113 -1.60 -4.27 6.69
CA VAL A 113 -3.00 -4.50 7.09
C VAL A 113 -3.48 -5.87 6.61
N LEU A 114 -3.07 -6.28 5.41
CA LEU A 114 -3.45 -7.56 4.84
C LEU A 114 -2.58 -8.71 5.35
N GLY A 115 -1.59 -8.41 6.19
CA GLY A 115 -0.77 -9.44 6.83
C GLY A 115 0.16 -10.18 5.90
N HIS A 116 0.66 -9.51 4.88
CA HIS A 116 1.52 -10.15 3.88
C HIS A 116 2.86 -10.57 4.46
N ARG A 117 3.21 -11.82 4.24
CA ARG A 117 4.51 -12.39 4.60
C ARG A 117 4.92 -13.34 3.50
N ALA A 118 6.23 -13.46 3.29
CA ALA A 118 6.75 -14.49 2.40
C ALA A 118 6.49 -15.85 3.04
N VAL A 119 5.73 -16.70 2.35
CA VAL A 119 5.44 -18.06 2.80
C VAL A 119 5.83 -19.04 1.72
N LEU A 120 6.23 -20.25 2.15
CA LEU A 120 6.51 -21.33 1.21
C LEU A 120 5.18 -21.94 0.77
N HIS A 121 4.96 -21.93 -0.52
CA HIS A 121 3.78 -22.56 -1.12
C HIS A 121 4.18 -23.86 -1.79
N ASN A 122 3.54 -24.94 -1.39
CA ASN A 122 3.73 -26.26 -2.00
C ASN A 122 2.67 -26.56 -3.04
N SER A 123 1.84 -25.58 -3.39
CA SER A 123 0.80 -25.77 -4.38
C SER A 123 1.39 -25.94 -5.77
N LYS A 124 0.94 -26.98 -6.47
CA LYS A 124 1.32 -27.23 -7.87
C LYS A 124 0.42 -26.46 -8.84
N LYS A 125 -0.62 -25.80 -8.33
CA LYS A 125 -1.52 -25.00 -9.18
C LYS A 125 -0.83 -23.69 -9.56
N PRO A 126 -1.05 -23.21 -10.80
CA PRO A 126 -0.53 -21.89 -11.18
C PRO A 126 -1.10 -20.80 -10.26
N PRO A 127 -0.32 -19.76 -9.97
CA PRO A 127 -0.81 -18.65 -9.15
C PRO A 127 -1.88 -17.86 -9.88
N GLN A 128 -2.77 -17.27 -9.10
CA GLN A 128 -3.80 -16.36 -9.58
C GLN A 128 -3.50 -14.94 -9.09
N GLU A 129 -4.05 -13.95 -9.78
CA GLU A 129 -3.87 -12.54 -9.42
C GLU A 129 -4.25 -12.27 -7.96
N ILE A 130 -5.33 -12.87 -7.48
CA ILE A 130 -5.81 -12.69 -6.10
C ILE A 130 -4.86 -13.26 -5.05
N GLU A 131 -3.84 -14.02 -5.46
CA GLU A 131 -2.80 -14.56 -4.59
C GLU A 131 -1.53 -13.71 -4.61
N ASP A 132 -1.51 -12.60 -5.36
CA ASP A 132 -0.34 -11.74 -5.50
C ASP A 132 -0.38 -10.65 -4.44
N ALA A 133 0.61 -10.64 -3.56
CA ALA A 133 0.73 -9.62 -2.51
C ALA A 133 0.73 -8.20 -3.09
N GLU A 134 1.38 -8.01 -4.24
CA GLU A 134 1.47 -6.69 -4.86
C GLU A 134 0.12 -6.25 -5.43
N TRP A 135 -0.63 -7.15 -6.04
CA TRP A 135 -1.98 -6.82 -6.51
C TRP A 135 -2.89 -6.46 -5.34
N GLN A 136 -2.82 -7.22 -4.26
CA GLN A 136 -3.62 -6.94 -3.07
C GLN A 136 -3.27 -5.58 -2.46
N ALA A 137 -1.98 -5.27 -2.34
CA ALA A 137 -1.53 -4.01 -1.78
C ALA A 137 -1.89 -2.82 -2.68
N ASP A 138 -1.74 -2.96 -4.00
CA ASP A 138 -2.16 -1.94 -4.97
C ASP A 138 -3.65 -1.66 -4.87
N THR A 139 -4.45 -2.72 -4.82
CA THR A 139 -5.90 -2.61 -4.70
C THR A 139 -6.29 -1.92 -3.40
N PHE A 140 -5.66 -2.30 -2.30
CA PHE A 140 -5.87 -1.64 -1.01
C PHE A 140 -5.60 -0.14 -1.11
N ALA A 141 -4.45 0.24 -1.66
CA ALA A 141 -4.06 1.64 -1.79
C ALA A 141 -5.04 2.43 -2.66
N GLU A 142 -5.47 1.86 -3.79
CA GLU A 142 -6.43 2.53 -4.67
C GLU A 142 -7.78 2.75 -3.98
N VAL A 143 -8.26 1.78 -3.22
CA VAL A 143 -9.52 1.92 -2.49
C VAL A 143 -9.41 3.00 -1.42
N VAL A 144 -8.31 3.01 -0.64
CA VAL A 144 -8.10 4.05 0.37
C VAL A 144 -8.08 5.43 -0.28
N LEU A 145 -7.32 5.58 -1.37
CA LEU A 145 -7.25 6.86 -2.08
C LEU A 145 -8.62 7.30 -2.57
N SER A 146 -9.40 6.39 -3.12
CA SER A 146 -10.76 6.69 -3.58
C SER A 146 -11.64 7.16 -2.41
N GLU A 147 -11.57 6.48 -1.28
CA GLU A 147 -12.36 6.83 -0.09
C GLU A 147 -12.01 8.22 0.46
N ILE A 148 -10.76 8.65 0.34
CA ILE A 148 -10.35 9.98 0.80
C ILE A 148 -10.44 11.04 -0.30
N GLY A 149 -10.99 10.71 -1.47
CA GLY A 149 -11.32 11.68 -2.50
C GLY A 149 -10.40 11.72 -3.71
N PHE A 150 -9.44 10.80 -3.80
CA PHE A 150 -8.58 10.69 -4.99
C PHE A 150 -9.14 9.61 -5.91
N TYR A 151 -9.75 10.02 -7.00
CA TYR A 151 -10.30 9.07 -7.96
C TYR A 151 -9.22 8.61 -8.94
N MET A 152 -9.45 7.45 -9.55
CA MET A 152 -8.57 6.97 -10.60
C MET A 152 -8.54 7.99 -11.75
N ASN A 153 -7.38 8.16 -12.38
CA ASN A 153 -7.19 9.15 -13.44
C ASN A 153 -8.22 9.05 -14.57
N GLN A 154 -8.58 7.82 -14.95
CA GLN A 154 -9.60 7.60 -15.97
C GLN A 154 -10.94 8.21 -15.60
N LEU A 155 -11.37 8.00 -14.35
CA LEU A 155 -12.64 8.54 -13.87
C LEU A 155 -12.59 10.07 -13.80
N ALA A 156 -11.44 10.63 -13.45
CA ALA A 156 -11.27 12.06 -13.41
C ALA A 156 -11.47 12.70 -14.79
N PHE A 157 -10.96 12.06 -15.83
CA PHE A 157 -11.15 12.54 -17.21
C PHE A 157 -12.60 12.47 -17.68
N ASP A 158 -13.33 11.45 -17.23
CA ASP A 158 -14.72 11.26 -17.62
C ASP A 158 -15.63 12.35 -17.07
N PHE A 159 -15.18 13.08 -16.05
CA PHE A 159 -15.93 14.15 -15.42
C PHE A 159 -15.47 15.55 -15.84
N LEU A 160 -14.49 15.63 -16.66
CA LEU A 160 -14.02 16.89 -17.21
C LEU A 160 -14.64 17.15 -18.57
#